data_3303237876eb2b77e3f436d6653acb28
#
_entry.id   3303237876eb2b77e3f436d6653acb28
#
_cell.length_a   1.000
_cell.length_b   1.000
_cell.length_c   1.000
_cell.angle_alpha   90.00
_cell.angle_beta   90.00
_cell.angle_gamma   90.00
#
_symmetry.space_group_name_H-M   'P 1'
#
loop_
_entity.id
_entity.type
_entity.pdbx_description
1 polymer ?
#
loop_
_entity_poly.entity_id
_entity_poly.type
_entity_poly.pdbx_seq_one_letter_code
_entity_poly.pdbx_strand_id
1 'polypeptide(L)'
;MATLGELERAIMEILWASPQSRSAYDLQELLADRKLAATTILTVLSRLENKGFVVRSRDARPHRYTAAASREEHMADLMHEVLGGATDRTAVLERFVGQVSAEEAATLRKLLG
;
A
#
# COMPACT_ATOMS: atom_id res chain seq x y z
N MET A 1 -12.28 2.56 -6.81
CA MET A 1 -10.83 2.64 -6.58
C MET A 1 -10.53 2.49 -5.09
N ALA A 2 -9.66 1.54 -4.75
CA ALA A 2 -9.30 1.27 -3.36
C ALA A 2 -8.12 2.16 -2.93
N THR A 3 -8.44 3.31 -2.35
CA THR A 3 -7.43 4.23 -1.83
C THR A 3 -7.28 4.04 -0.33
N LEU A 4 -6.17 4.51 0.22
CA LEU A 4 -5.89 4.42 1.64
C LEU A 4 -6.19 5.73 2.34
N GLY A 5 -6.92 5.65 3.46
CA GLY A 5 -7.05 6.76 4.37
C GLY A 5 -5.73 7.02 5.10
N GLU A 6 -5.66 8.10 5.86
CA GLU A 6 -4.41 8.51 6.52
C GLU A 6 -3.92 7.45 7.51
N LEU A 7 -4.79 6.93 8.37
CA LEU A 7 -4.41 5.92 9.34
C LEU A 7 -4.13 4.56 8.69
N GLU A 8 -4.92 4.22 7.67
CA GLU A 8 -4.66 3.01 6.87
C GLU A 8 -3.27 3.06 6.27
N ARG A 9 -2.88 4.20 5.70
CA ARG A 9 -1.55 4.39 5.12
C ARG A 9 -0.46 4.25 6.18
N ALA A 10 -0.66 4.83 7.37
CA ALA A 10 0.31 4.74 8.45
C ALA A 10 0.56 3.28 8.85
N ILE A 11 -0.49 2.48 8.93
CA ILE A 11 -0.39 1.05 9.25
C ILE A 11 0.30 0.31 8.11
N MET A 12 -0.10 0.56 6.86
CA MET A 12 0.51 -0.10 5.71
C MET A 12 2.01 0.21 5.59
N GLU A 13 2.43 1.45 5.88
CA GLU A 13 3.85 1.80 5.85
C GLU A 13 4.66 0.93 6.83
N ILE A 14 4.12 0.67 8.01
CA ILE A 14 4.75 -0.22 8.98
C ILE A 14 4.83 -1.65 8.45
N LEU A 15 3.71 -2.16 7.92
CA LEU A 15 3.65 -3.54 7.43
C LEU A 15 4.57 -3.75 6.21
N TRP A 16 4.64 -2.78 5.30
CA TRP A 16 5.54 -2.86 4.16
C TRP A 16 7.01 -2.84 4.56
N ALA A 17 7.34 -2.10 5.62
CA ALA A 17 8.71 -2.00 6.12
C ALA A 17 9.10 -3.17 7.01
N SER A 18 8.13 -3.97 7.48
CA SER A 18 8.37 -5.05 8.44
C SER A 18 8.60 -6.37 7.71
N PRO A 19 9.73 -7.04 7.96
CA PRO A 19 9.95 -8.39 7.42
C PRO A 19 9.11 -9.44 8.13
N GLN A 20 8.52 -9.09 9.28
CA GLN A 20 7.73 -9.98 10.12
C GLN A 20 6.28 -9.51 10.18
N SER A 21 5.38 -10.45 10.48
CA SER A 21 3.99 -10.10 10.75
C SER A 21 3.87 -9.28 12.04
N ARG A 22 2.80 -8.50 12.16
CA ARG A 22 2.53 -7.65 13.32
C ARG A 22 1.13 -7.92 13.85
N SER A 23 0.99 -7.93 15.18
CA SER A 23 -0.32 -7.95 15.81
C SER A 23 -0.86 -6.53 15.92
N ALA A 24 -2.16 -6.39 16.27
CA ALA A 24 -2.74 -5.08 16.54
C ALA A 24 -2.03 -4.38 17.70
N TYR A 25 -1.58 -5.12 18.69
CA TYR A 25 -0.84 -4.57 19.83
C TYR A 25 0.54 -4.06 19.41
N ASP A 26 1.22 -4.78 18.53
CA ASP A 26 2.49 -4.33 17.96
C ASP A 26 2.31 -2.98 17.24
N LEU A 27 1.25 -2.87 16.45
CA LEU A 27 0.95 -1.65 15.70
C LEU A 27 0.58 -0.50 16.63
N GLN A 28 -0.19 -0.78 17.68
CA GLN A 28 -0.54 0.21 18.69
C GLN A 28 0.71 0.79 19.34
N GLU A 29 1.66 -0.06 19.68
CA GLU A 29 2.93 0.34 20.27
C GLU A 29 3.79 1.16 19.30
N LEU A 30 3.88 0.71 18.06
CA LEU A 30 4.65 1.42 17.02
C LEU A 30 4.03 2.78 16.65
N LEU A 31 2.72 2.95 16.90
CA LEU A 31 2.00 4.19 16.68
C LEU A 31 1.65 4.89 17.99
N ALA A 32 2.44 4.67 19.04
CA ALA A 32 2.16 5.16 20.40
C ALA A 32 1.99 6.68 20.46
N ASP A 33 2.70 7.42 19.61
CA ASP A 33 2.59 8.89 19.51
C ASP A 33 1.18 9.35 19.12
N ARG A 34 0.40 8.50 18.46
CA ARG A 34 -0.98 8.80 18.06
C ARG A 34 -2.00 8.48 19.14
N LYS A 35 -1.60 7.76 20.19
CA LYS A 35 -2.44 7.38 21.33
C LYS A 35 -3.75 6.71 20.92
N LEU A 36 -3.65 5.75 20.00
CA LEU A 36 -4.81 5.05 19.46
C LEU A 36 -5.23 3.89 20.35
N ALA A 37 -6.54 3.68 20.48
CA ALA A 37 -7.07 2.50 21.15
C ALA A 37 -6.85 1.25 20.30
N ALA A 38 -6.70 0.09 20.95
CA ALA A 38 -6.55 -1.18 20.23
C ALA A 38 -7.74 -1.44 19.31
N THR A 39 -8.96 -1.09 19.73
CA THR A 39 -10.16 -1.27 18.93
C THR A 39 -10.12 -0.44 17.64
N THR A 40 -9.53 0.75 17.68
CA THR A 40 -9.35 1.59 16.49
C THR A 40 -8.42 0.90 15.50
N ILE A 41 -7.30 0.36 15.98
CA ILE A 41 -6.34 -0.37 15.15
C ILE A 41 -7.03 -1.59 14.51
N LEU A 42 -7.78 -2.37 15.30
CA LEU A 42 -8.48 -3.55 14.80
C LEU A 42 -9.52 -3.20 13.74
N THR A 43 -10.24 -2.09 13.92
CA THR A 43 -11.22 -1.63 12.93
C THR A 43 -10.53 -1.28 11.61
N VAL A 44 -9.40 -0.58 11.67
CA VAL A 44 -8.63 -0.22 10.46
C VAL A 44 -8.09 -1.47 9.79
N LEU A 45 -7.55 -2.42 10.56
CA LEU A 45 -7.05 -3.69 10.01
C LEU A 45 -8.15 -4.48 9.31
N SER A 46 -9.37 -4.50 9.88
CA SER A 46 -10.52 -5.13 9.23
C SER A 46 -10.83 -4.51 7.88
N ARG A 47 -10.78 -3.19 7.80
CA ARG A 47 -10.99 -2.47 6.53
C ARG A 47 -9.91 -2.81 5.51
N LEU A 48 -8.65 -2.86 5.96
CA LEU A 48 -7.53 -3.22 5.09
C LEU A 48 -7.64 -4.65 4.59
N GLU A 49 -8.07 -5.56 5.45
CA GLU A 49 -8.30 -6.95 5.07
C GLU A 49 -9.40 -7.05 4.02
N ASN A 50 -10.51 -6.36 4.24
CA ASN A 50 -11.64 -6.35 3.31
C ASN A 50 -11.26 -5.75 1.95
N LYS A 51 -10.37 -4.77 1.94
CA LYS A 51 -9.85 -4.16 0.70
C LYS A 51 -8.78 -5.02 0.02
N GLY A 52 -8.32 -6.08 0.67
CA GLY A 52 -7.30 -6.96 0.11
C GLY A 52 -5.86 -6.48 0.30
N PHE A 53 -5.61 -5.52 1.19
CA PHE A 53 -4.27 -4.98 1.43
C PHE A 53 -3.46 -5.78 2.43
N VAL A 54 -4.11 -6.49 3.34
CA VAL A 54 -3.42 -7.28 4.36
C VAL A 54 -3.97 -8.70 4.40
N VAL A 55 -3.13 -9.61 4.88
CA VAL A 55 -3.49 -11.00 5.15
C VAL A 55 -3.37 -11.22 6.65
N ARG A 56 -4.41 -11.77 7.23
CA ARG A 56 -4.46 -12.09 8.65
C ARG A 56 -4.16 -13.56 8.89
N SER A 57 -3.21 -13.84 9.76
CA SER A 57 -2.98 -15.20 10.25
C SER A 57 -4.03 -15.53 11.32
N ARG A 58 -4.72 -16.65 11.14
CA ARG A 58 -5.75 -17.11 12.07
C ARG A 58 -5.27 -18.23 12.99
N ASP A 59 -4.02 -18.66 12.79
CA ASP A 59 -3.46 -19.81 13.52
C ASP A 59 -3.03 -19.46 14.94
N ALA A 60 -2.86 -18.18 15.24
CA ALA A 60 -2.35 -17.72 16.53
C ALA A 60 -3.26 -16.63 17.11
N ARG A 61 -3.17 -16.46 18.41
CA ARG A 61 -3.83 -15.37 19.15
C ARG A 61 -2.75 -14.61 19.91
N PRO A 62 -2.67 -13.30 19.80
CA PRO A 62 -3.48 -12.46 18.92
C PRO A 62 -3.19 -12.71 17.42
N HIS A 63 -4.15 -12.34 16.57
CA HIS A 63 -3.96 -12.46 15.12
C HIS A 63 -2.80 -11.59 14.67
N ARG A 64 -2.11 -12.05 13.64
CA ARG A 64 -0.98 -11.34 13.06
C ARG A 64 -1.27 -10.98 11.62
N TYR A 65 -0.73 -9.86 11.17
CA TYR A 65 -1.03 -9.28 9.87
C TYR A 65 0.23 -9.04 9.08
N THR A 66 0.15 -9.29 7.79
CA THR A 66 1.23 -8.97 6.84
C THR A 66 0.61 -8.23 5.66
N ALA A 67 1.42 -7.43 4.96
CA ALA A 67 0.97 -6.82 3.71
C ALA A 67 0.76 -7.92 2.67
N ALA A 68 -0.35 -7.83 1.93
CA ALA A 68 -0.69 -8.79 0.88
C ALA A 68 0.23 -8.65 -0.34
N ALA A 69 0.75 -7.45 -0.59
CA ALA A 69 1.64 -7.15 -1.70
C ALA A 69 2.64 -6.08 -1.27
N SER A 70 3.71 -5.91 -2.03
CA SER A 70 4.73 -4.92 -1.72
C SER A 70 4.20 -3.49 -1.93
N ARG A 71 4.93 -2.51 -1.38
CA ARG A 71 4.63 -1.10 -1.61
C ARG A 71 4.67 -0.79 -3.11
N GLU A 72 5.67 -1.31 -3.81
CA GLU A 72 5.85 -1.09 -5.24
C GLU A 72 4.69 -1.67 -6.05
N GLU A 73 4.23 -2.86 -5.70
CA GLU A 73 3.06 -3.47 -6.34
C GLU A 73 1.81 -2.64 -6.12
N HIS A 74 1.61 -2.15 -4.89
CA HIS A 74 0.47 -1.30 -4.56
C HIS A 74 0.49 0.00 -5.38
N MET A 75 1.66 0.64 -5.45
CA MET A 75 1.84 1.88 -6.23
C MET A 75 1.57 1.66 -7.71
N ALA A 76 2.09 0.56 -8.26
CA ALA A 76 1.87 0.21 -9.66
C ALA A 76 0.39 -0.05 -9.96
N ASP A 77 -0.32 -0.71 -9.05
CA ASP A 77 -1.75 -0.95 -9.18
C ASP A 77 -2.53 0.37 -9.20
N LEU A 78 -2.15 1.33 -8.34
CA LEU A 78 -2.77 2.65 -8.34
C LEU A 78 -2.52 3.39 -9.66
N MET A 79 -1.32 3.33 -10.18
CA MET A 79 -0.99 3.93 -11.48
C MET A 79 -1.83 3.32 -12.59
N HIS A 80 -1.99 2.00 -12.57
CA HIS A 80 -2.81 1.30 -13.56
C HIS A 80 -4.28 1.72 -13.48
N GLU A 81 -4.82 1.87 -12.27
CA GLU A 81 -6.20 2.32 -12.08
C GLU A 81 -6.40 3.74 -12.61
N VAL A 82 -5.47 4.64 -12.31
CA VAL A 82 -5.54 6.03 -12.79
C VAL A 82 -5.54 6.06 -14.32
N LEU A 83 -4.61 5.32 -14.92
CA LEU A 83 -4.50 5.23 -16.38
C LEU A 83 -5.76 4.61 -17.00
N GLY A 84 -6.34 3.63 -16.34
CA GLY A 84 -7.57 2.96 -16.77
C GLY A 84 -8.79 3.87 -16.84
N GLY A 85 -8.79 4.97 -16.07
CA GLY A 85 -9.86 5.98 -16.09
C GLY A 85 -9.67 7.05 -17.17
N ALA A 86 -8.57 7.02 -17.90
CA ALA A 86 -8.28 8.03 -18.91
C ALA A 86 -9.13 7.83 -20.17
N THR A 87 -9.64 8.92 -20.72
CA THR A 87 -10.35 8.91 -22.00
C THR A 87 -9.37 8.63 -23.15
N ASP A 88 -8.17 9.20 -23.06
CA ASP A 88 -7.10 9.02 -24.03
C ASP A 88 -5.82 8.60 -23.30
N ARG A 89 -5.60 7.31 -23.23
CA ARG A 89 -4.47 6.74 -22.49
C ARG A 89 -3.14 7.14 -23.12
N THR A 90 -3.08 7.22 -24.43
CA THR A 90 -1.86 7.62 -25.16
C THR A 90 -1.45 9.03 -24.77
N ALA A 91 -2.39 9.96 -24.72
CA ALA A 91 -2.10 11.34 -24.34
C ALA A 91 -1.60 11.43 -22.89
N VAL A 92 -2.18 10.65 -21.98
CA VAL A 92 -1.73 10.60 -20.58
C VAL A 92 -0.31 10.05 -20.50
N LEU A 93 -0.01 8.97 -21.23
CA LEU A 93 1.33 8.38 -21.25
C LEU A 93 2.36 9.33 -21.81
N GLU A 94 2.02 10.06 -22.88
CA GLU A 94 2.92 11.07 -23.46
C GLU A 94 3.30 12.15 -22.44
N ARG A 95 2.30 12.65 -21.71
CA ARG A 95 2.50 13.66 -20.66
C ARG A 95 3.36 13.11 -19.52
N PHE A 96 3.06 11.90 -19.10
CA PHE A 96 3.81 11.24 -18.02
C PHE A 96 5.26 11.05 -18.39
N VAL A 97 5.53 10.53 -19.59
CA VAL A 97 6.89 10.29 -20.07
C VAL A 97 7.67 11.60 -20.19
N GLY A 98 6.97 12.70 -20.54
CA GLY A 98 7.59 14.03 -20.61
C GLY A 98 8.04 14.56 -19.24
N GLN A 99 7.58 13.98 -18.14
CA GLN A 99 7.90 14.40 -16.77
C GLN A 99 8.95 13.53 -16.10
N VAL A 100 9.29 12.38 -16.67
CA VAL A 100 10.25 11.47 -16.04
C VAL A 100 11.67 12.02 -16.19
N SER A 101 12.54 11.66 -15.26
CA SER A 101 13.95 12.04 -15.31
C SER A 101 14.67 11.25 -16.40
N ALA A 102 15.87 11.71 -16.75
CA ALA A 102 16.71 10.98 -17.71
C ALA A 102 17.03 9.56 -17.22
N GLU A 103 17.23 9.41 -15.91
CA GLU A 103 17.48 8.12 -15.29
C GLU A 103 16.27 7.20 -15.38
N GLU A 104 15.09 7.73 -15.08
CA GLU A 104 13.84 6.98 -15.21
C GLU A 104 13.56 6.60 -16.66
N ALA A 105 13.82 7.50 -17.59
CA ALA A 105 13.68 7.22 -19.01
C ALA A 105 14.58 6.07 -19.45
N ALA A 106 15.82 6.03 -18.96
CA ALA A 106 16.74 4.92 -19.24
C ALA A 106 16.22 3.61 -18.71
N THR A 107 15.66 3.62 -17.49
CA THR A 107 15.04 2.43 -16.88
C THR A 107 13.87 1.95 -17.73
N LEU A 108 12.99 2.87 -18.16
CA LEU A 108 11.84 2.52 -19.00
C LEU A 108 12.27 1.88 -20.31
N ARG A 109 13.29 2.45 -20.98
CA ARG A 109 13.81 1.86 -22.21
C ARG A 109 14.33 0.46 -22.01
N LYS A 110 15.04 0.23 -20.91
CA LYS A 110 15.57 -1.09 -20.57
C LYS A 110 14.44 -2.10 -20.31
N LEU A 111 13.41 -1.70 -19.61
CA LEU A 111 12.28 -2.59 -19.27
C LEU A 111 11.38 -2.90 -20.46
N LEU A 112 11.23 -1.95 -21.37
CA LEU A 112 10.38 -2.11 -22.56
C LEU A 112 11.09 -2.80 -23.71
N GLY A 113 12.37 -2.91 -23.64
CA GLY A 113 13.18 -3.55 -24.68
C GLY A 113 13.59 -2.58 -25.74
#